data_1289815eaba83932a417af860591646e
#
_entry.id   1289815eaba83932a417af860591646e
#
_cell.length_a   1.000
_cell.length_b   1.000
_cell.length_c   1.000
_cell.angle_alpha   90.00
_cell.angle_beta   90.00
_cell.angle_gamma   90.00
#
_symmetry.space_group_name_H-M   'P 1'
#
loop_
_entity.id
_entity.type
_entity.pdbx_description
1 polymer ?
#
loop_
_entity_poly.entity_id
_entity_poly.type
_entity_poly.pdbx_seq_one_letter_code
_entity_poly.pdbx_strand_id
1 'polypeptide(L)'
;AFSGDKKATEEINQIQANLSLVAPNQPYEREISKLLILCCRLGTEQYLTGKFQPKYDGAIQGLPTYSERLQPYRQIAAIRGPEEAEVEDALELPQDSVLPFQDPLRQRVNNLKDLIARFSGQTITLKWLSPVYWGFLLTSDSHSILVFRGTQRGTEWVETIRAGQVPAREVAPLSYTGEVHKGFATIYSQLSQPTIAAVKQLDPAIPLYVAGHSLGAPLATLAAQDIASKVPALKDQVRLYTYAGPRVGNPKFAEAHSQWVPNSYRVFNLADPTPLLPPIVVGDLVYVHLGEDWAFTTSNGDIGTHHYVSTYRQAIDQELETLQR
;
A
#
# COMPACT_ATOMS: atom_id res chain seq x y z
N ALA A 1 38.88 8.27 -10.15
CA ALA A 1 38.00 8.01 -8.99
C ALA A 1 36.52 7.73 -9.40
N PHE A 2 36.14 7.74 -10.71
CA PHE A 2 34.76 7.55 -11.19
C PHE A 2 34.49 6.19 -11.87
N SER A 3 35.44 5.28 -12.00
CA SER A 3 35.24 4.00 -12.68
C SER A 3 34.67 2.91 -11.78
N GLY A 4 34.85 2.98 -10.47
CA GLY A 4 34.27 2.02 -9.52
C GLY A 4 32.77 2.12 -9.40
N ASP A 5 32.22 3.33 -9.48
CA ASP A 5 30.80 3.60 -9.31
C ASP A 5 29.93 3.05 -10.48
N LYS A 6 30.44 3.11 -11.71
CA LYS A 6 29.70 2.59 -12.88
C LYS A 6 29.56 1.06 -12.83
N LYS A 7 30.62 0.36 -12.49
CA LYS A 7 30.61 -1.10 -12.42
C LYS A 7 29.67 -1.62 -11.31
N ALA A 8 29.72 -0.98 -10.14
CA ALA A 8 28.80 -1.30 -9.04
C ALA A 8 27.34 -1.03 -9.44
N THR A 9 27.07 0.06 -10.14
CA THR A 9 25.72 0.40 -10.63
C THR A 9 25.25 -0.63 -11.68
N GLU A 10 26.10 -1.08 -12.58
CA GLU A 10 25.79 -2.12 -13.56
C GLU A 10 25.51 -3.46 -12.88
N GLU A 11 26.32 -3.88 -11.90
CA GLU A 11 26.11 -5.10 -11.13
C GLU A 11 24.79 -5.07 -10.35
N ILE A 12 24.46 -3.93 -9.74
CA ILE A 12 23.20 -3.73 -8.99
C ILE A 12 21.98 -3.82 -9.93
N ASN A 13 22.04 -3.20 -11.11
CA ASN A 13 20.96 -3.28 -12.08
C ASN A 13 20.80 -4.70 -12.64
N GLN A 14 21.88 -5.44 -12.76
CA GLN A 14 21.87 -6.84 -13.20
C GLN A 14 21.09 -7.74 -12.21
N ILE A 15 21.09 -7.45 -10.92
CA ILE A 15 20.34 -8.21 -9.91
C ILE A 15 18.84 -8.21 -10.25
N GLN A 16 18.27 -7.05 -10.54
CA GLN A 16 16.85 -6.93 -10.89
C GLN A 16 16.56 -7.59 -12.26
N ALA A 17 17.45 -7.43 -13.22
CA ALA A 17 17.29 -7.96 -14.57
C ALA A 17 17.40 -9.49 -14.65
N ASN A 18 18.11 -10.12 -13.71
CA ASN A 18 18.33 -11.57 -13.69
C ASN A 18 17.26 -12.35 -12.92
N LEU A 19 16.21 -11.69 -12.42
CA LEU A 19 15.14 -12.38 -11.72
C LEU A 19 14.33 -13.28 -12.66
N SER A 20 14.07 -14.50 -12.20
CA SER A 20 13.22 -15.46 -12.91
C SER A 20 11.77 -15.32 -12.45
N LEU A 21 11.16 -14.18 -12.74
CA LEU A 21 9.76 -13.93 -12.39
C LEU A 21 8.82 -14.61 -13.39
N VAL A 22 7.74 -15.19 -12.88
CA VAL A 22 6.63 -15.66 -13.70
C VAL A 22 5.88 -14.45 -14.24
N ALA A 23 5.76 -14.36 -15.56
CA ALA A 23 5.02 -13.27 -16.19
C ALA A 23 3.51 -13.40 -15.96
N PRO A 24 2.77 -12.28 -15.90
CA PRO A 24 1.33 -12.31 -15.86
C PRO A 24 0.73 -13.04 -17.05
N ASN A 25 -0.34 -13.80 -16.80
CA ASN A 25 -1.13 -14.47 -17.84
C ASN A 25 -2.44 -13.72 -18.18
N GLN A 26 -2.69 -12.63 -17.48
CA GLN A 26 -3.76 -11.65 -17.76
C GLN A 26 -3.12 -10.31 -18.09
N PRO A 27 -3.73 -9.45 -18.89
CA PRO A 27 -3.20 -8.10 -19.15
C PRO A 27 -3.44 -7.17 -17.95
N TYR A 28 -2.63 -6.10 -17.86
CA TYR A 28 -2.95 -4.96 -17.01
C TYR A 28 -4.27 -4.32 -17.45
N GLU A 29 -5.20 -4.17 -16.51
CA GLU A 29 -6.53 -3.60 -16.77
C GLU A 29 -6.59 -2.16 -16.25
N ARG A 30 -6.49 -1.19 -17.15
CA ARG A 30 -6.47 0.23 -16.77
C ARG A 30 -7.77 0.69 -16.11
N GLU A 31 -8.94 0.24 -16.58
CA GLU A 31 -10.23 0.61 -15.97
C GLU A 31 -10.36 0.08 -14.54
N ILE A 32 -9.86 -1.12 -14.29
CA ILE A 32 -9.76 -1.65 -12.93
C ILE A 32 -8.76 -0.82 -12.12
N SER A 33 -7.62 -0.47 -12.68
CA SER A 33 -6.61 0.36 -11.99
C SER A 33 -7.15 1.73 -11.56
N LYS A 34 -8.02 2.37 -12.38
CA LYS A 34 -8.72 3.60 -12.00
C LYS A 34 -9.59 3.43 -10.75
N LEU A 35 -10.25 2.28 -10.64
CA LEU A 35 -11.07 1.96 -9.48
C LEU A 35 -10.22 1.62 -8.25
N LEU A 36 -9.14 0.86 -8.44
CA LEU A 36 -8.26 0.45 -7.35
C LEU A 36 -7.53 1.63 -6.70
N ILE A 37 -7.01 2.57 -7.50
CA ILE A 37 -6.35 3.77 -6.95
C ILE A 37 -7.34 4.69 -6.23
N LEU A 38 -8.60 4.75 -6.67
CA LEU A 38 -9.69 5.39 -5.93
C LEU A 38 -9.89 4.71 -4.57
N CYS A 39 -9.94 3.38 -4.54
CA CYS A 39 -10.07 2.61 -3.30
C CYS A 39 -8.85 2.81 -2.37
N CYS A 40 -7.64 2.97 -2.90
CA CYS A 40 -6.46 3.32 -2.09
C CYS A 40 -6.66 4.68 -1.37
N ARG A 41 -7.25 5.66 -2.05
CA ARG A 41 -7.60 6.94 -1.43
C ARG A 41 -8.64 6.77 -0.32
N LEU A 42 -9.68 6.00 -0.57
CA LEU A 42 -10.71 5.70 0.44
C LEU A 42 -10.15 4.97 1.66
N GLY A 43 -9.18 4.07 1.48
CA GLY A 43 -8.50 3.41 2.61
C GLY A 43 -7.80 4.40 3.54
N THR A 44 -7.20 5.44 2.98
CA THR A 44 -6.61 6.54 3.75
C THR A 44 -7.68 7.36 4.47
N GLU A 45 -8.78 7.69 3.80
CA GLU A 45 -9.90 8.43 4.40
C GLU A 45 -10.59 7.61 5.51
N GLN A 46 -10.74 6.30 5.32
CA GLN A 46 -11.24 5.38 6.33
C GLN A 46 -10.40 5.44 7.61
N TYR A 47 -9.08 5.38 7.47
CA TYR A 47 -8.15 5.47 8.59
C TYR A 47 -8.28 6.81 9.33
N LEU A 48 -8.28 7.93 8.59
CA LEU A 48 -8.40 9.26 9.20
C LEU A 48 -9.75 9.44 9.91
N THR A 49 -10.83 8.98 9.27
CA THR A 49 -12.16 9.05 9.89
C THR A 49 -12.21 8.23 11.17
N GLY A 50 -11.66 7.00 11.16
CA GLY A 50 -11.56 6.18 12.36
C GLY A 50 -10.71 6.80 13.46
N LYS A 51 -9.61 7.48 13.08
CA LYS A 51 -8.75 8.19 14.06
C LYS A 51 -9.47 9.34 14.77
N PHE A 52 -10.32 10.07 14.07
CA PHE A 52 -10.99 11.27 14.61
C PHE A 52 -12.44 11.05 15.04
N GLN A 53 -13.04 9.92 14.73
CA GLN A 53 -14.42 9.58 15.07
C GLN A 53 -14.52 8.23 15.79
N PRO A 54 -14.48 8.19 17.12
CA PRO A 54 -14.45 6.93 17.90
C PRO A 54 -15.62 5.97 17.65
N LYS A 55 -16.75 6.49 17.13
CA LYS A 55 -17.94 5.69 16.80
C LYS A 55 -18.01 5.25 15.33
N TYR A 56 -16.98 5.58 14.54
CA TYR A 56 -16.94 5.20 13.15
C TYR A 56 -16.80 3.68 13.02
N ASP A 57 -17.66 3.08 12.20
CA ASP A 57 -17.75 1.63 12.02
C ASP A 57 -16.87 1.08 10.89
N GLY A 58 -16.19 1.95 10.17
CA GLY A 58 -15.33 1.59 9.02
C GLY A 58 -16.05 1.53 7.68
N ALA A 59 -17.32 1.97 7.60
CA ALA A 59 -18.04 2.03 6.33
C ALA A 59 -17.47 3.10 5.39
N ILE A 60 -17.17 2.71 4.14
CA ILE A 60 -16.59 3.65 3.16
C ILE A 60 -17.63 4.52 2.46
N GLN A 61 -18.89 4.15 2.52
CA GLN A 61 -19.97 4.80 1.76
C GLN A 61 -20.16 6.28 2.12
N GLY A 62 -19.86 6.68 3.35
CA GLY A 62 -19.96 8.06 3.82
C GLY A 62 -18.68 8.87 3.69
N LEU A 63 -17.62 8.34 3.09
CA LEU A 63 -16.33 9.02 2.97
C LEU A 63 -16.33 10.05 1.82
N PRO A 64 -15.53 11.13 1.93
CA PRO A 64 -15.55 12.24 0.98
C PRO A 64 -15.30 11.86 -0.48
N THR A 65 -14.41 10.90 -0.73
CA THR A 65 -14.07 10.47 -2.10
C THR A 65 -14.92 9.29 -2.58
N TYR A 66 -15.92 8.85 -1.80
CA TYR A 66 -16.82 7.79 -2.25
C TYR A 66 -17.49 8.16 -3.57
N SER A 67 -17.47 7.24 -4.52
CA SER A 67 -17.94 7.49 -5.89
C SER A 67 -19.08 6.55 -6.26
N GLU A 68 -19.97 7.00 -7.13
CA GLU A 68 -21.04 6.19 -7.73
C GLU A 68 -20.50 4.92 -8.43
N ARG A 69 -19.26 4.93 -8.89
CA ARG A 69 -18.58 3.74 -9.43
C ARG A 69 -18.53 2.58 -8.44
N LEU A 70 -18.65 2.85 -7.14
CA LEU A 70 -18.64 1.85 -6.07
C LEU A 70 -20.05 1.39 -5.66
N GLN A 71 -21.12 1.95 -6.20
CA GLN A 71 -22.50 1.53 -5.90
C GLN A 71 -22.76 0.04 -6.16
N PRO A 72 -22.18 -0.61 -7.20
CA PRO A 72 -22.34 -2.05 -7.41
C PRO A 72 -21.68 -2.92 -6.36
N TYR A 73 -20.83 -2.34 -5.48
CA TYR A 73 -20.05 -3.08 -4.50
C TYR A 73 -20.69 -3.04 -3.13
N ARG A 74 -20.67 -4.20 -2.47
CA ARG A 74 -20.99 -4.35 -1.06
C ARG A 74 -19.70 -4.47 -0.25
N GLN A 75 -19.55 -3.69 0.80
CA GLN A 75 -18.45 -3.85 1.74
C GLN A 75 -18.66 -5.09 2.60
N ILE A 76 -17.70 -6.01 2.56
CA ILE A 76 -17.70 -7.28 3.32
C ILE A 76 -17.07 -7.08 4.69
N ALA A 77 -15.96 -6.35 4.73
CA ALA A 77 -15.21 -6.11 5.95
C ALA A 77 -14.44 -4.79 5.92
N ALA A 78 -14.20 -4.22 7.08
CA ALA A 78 -13.12 -3.29 7.34
C ALA A 78 -11.97 -4.07 7.99
N ILE A 79 -10.76 -3.94 7.44
CA ILE A 79 -9.56 -4.60 7.99
C ILE A 79 -9.03 -3.74 9.12
N ARG A 80 -9.01 -4.27 10.33
CA ARG A 80 -8.55 -3.57 11.53
C ARG A 80 -7.24 -4.17 12.03
N GLY A 81 -6.35 -3.31 12.52
CA GLY A 81 -5.21 -3.70 13.32
C GLY A 81 -5.59 -3.88 14.80
N PRO A 82 -4.66 -4.34 15.65
CA PRO A 82 -4.89 -4.47 17.09
C PRO A 82 -5.27 -3.12 17.71
N GLU A 83 -6.21 -3.14 18.64
CA GLU A 83 -6.74 -1.95 19.32
C GLU A 83 -5.68 -1.23 20.19
N GLU A 84 -4.61 -1.92 20.55
CA GLU A 84 -3.50 -1.44 21.38
C GLU A 84 -2.27 -0.97 20.59
N ALA A 85 -2.39 -0.65 19.31
CA ALA A 85 -1.30 0.04 18.65
C ALA A 85 -1.10 1.39 19.36
N GLU A 86 -0.10 1.49 20.23
CA GLU A 86 0.44 2.77 20.70
C GLU A 86 0.91 3.53 19.46
N VAL A 87 0.02 4.33 18.92
CA VAL A 87 0.40 5.32 17.94
C VAL A 87 0.99 6.47 18.76
N GLU A 88 2.28 6.38 19.08
CA GLU A 88 3.08 7.56 19.40
C GLU A 88 3.16 8.43 18.13
N ASP A 89 2.03 8.97 17.76
CA ASP A 89 1.96 9.98 16.73
C ASP A 89 2.01 11.34 17.43
N ALA A 90 3.19 11.92 17.48
CA ALA A 90 3.27 13.36 17.51
C ALA A 90 2.45 13.89 16.34
N LEU A 91 1.40 14.62 16.62
CA LEU A 91 0.51 15.23 15.62
C LEU A 91 1.25 16.41 14.95
N GLU A 92 2.28 16.14 14.19
CA GLU A 92 2.83 17.06 13.21
C GLU A 92 2.04 16.89 11.91
N LEU A 93 0.91 17.60 11.86
CA LEU A 93 0.26 17.82 10.57
C LEU A 93 1.19 18.71 9.76
N PRO A 94 1.62 18.31 8.55
CA PRO A 94 2.34 19.21 7.65
C PRO A 94 1.50 20.49 7.47
N GLN A 95 2.13 21.66 7.57
CA GLN A 95 1.45 22.96 7.49
C GLN A 95 0.65 23.13 6.19
N ASP A 96 0.95 22.35 5.16
CA ASP A 96 0.40 22.45 3.80
C ASP A 96 -0.44 21.26 3.36
N SER A 97 -0.78 20.30 4.26
CA SER A 97 -1.72 19.26 3.89
C SER A 97 -3.10 19.88 3.74
N VAL A 98 -3.47 20.21 2.52
CA VAL A 98 -4.84 20.52 2.13
C VAL A 98 -5.62 19.21 2.28
N LEU A 99 -6.12 18.99 3.50
CA LEU A 99 -7.09 17.94 3.74
C LEU A 99 -8.34 18.33 2.96
N PRO A 100 -8.81 17.52 1.99
CA PRO A 100 -10.01 17.82 1.21
C PRO A 100 -11.28 17.54 2.03
N PHE A 101 -11.25 17.79 3.34
CA PHE A 101 -12.38 17.57 4.23
C PHE A 101 -13.27 18.80 4.26
N GLN A 102 -14.57 18.57 4.10
CA GLN A 102 -15.58 19.58 4.31
C GLN A 102 -15.54 20.10 5.76
N ASP A 103 -15.91 21.35 5.94
CA ASP A 103 -15.79 22.21 7.14
C ASP A 103 -15.85 21.59 8.56
N PRO A 104 -16.68 20.58 8.89
CA PRO A 104 -16.79 20.11 10.28
C PRO A 104 -15.53 19.43 10.83
N LEU A 105 -14.78 18.72 9.97
CA LEU A 105 -13.54 18.04 10.40
C LEU A 105 -12.38 19.03 10.52
N ARG A 106 -12.31 19.99 9.59
CA ARG A 106 -11.33 21.07 9.61
C ARG A 106 -11.45 21.92 10.87
N GLN A 107 -12.68 22.21 11.28
CA GLN A 107 -12.97 22.98 12.51
C GLN A 107 -12.57 22.20 13.77
N ARG A 108 -12.78 20.87 13.81
CA ARG A 108 -12.35 20.03 14.94
C ARG A 108 -10.82 19.89 15.01
N VAL A 109 -10.13 19.78 13.88
CA VAL A 109 -8.65 19.75 13.83
C VAL A 109 -8.08 21.09 14.26
N ASN A 110 -8.66 22.21 13.85
CA ASN A 110 -8.22 23.54 14.29
C ASN A 110 -8.48 23.75 15.79
N ASN A 111 -9.63 23.34 16.31
CA ASN A 111 -9.94 23.37 17.75
C ASN A 111 -8.97 22.50 18.57
N LEU A 112 -8.52 21.37 18.01
CA LEU A 112 -7.52 20.52 18.65
C LEU A 112 -6.13 21.16 18.61
N LYS A 113 -5.74 21.82 17.51
CA LYS A 113 -4.50 22.62 17.42
C LYS A 113 -4.47 23.76 18.43
N ASP A 114 -5.58 24.48 18.59
CA ASP A 114 -5.72 25.55 19.56
C ASP A 114 -5.68 25.03 21.00
N LEU A 115 -6.23 23.85 21.25
CA LEU A 115 -6.15 23.17 22.54
C LEU A 115 -4.70 22.76 22.87
N ILE A 116 -4.00 22.17 21.93
CA ILE A 116 -2.59 21.78 22.08
C ILE A 116 -1.69 22.99 22.27
N ALA A 117 -1.93 24.09 21.54
CA ALA A 117 -1.18 25.34 21.68
C ALA A 117 -1.32 25.97 23.06
N ARG A 118 -2.46 25.79 23.74
CA ARG A 118 -2.71 26.26 25.11
C ARG A 118 -1.94 25.49 26.19
N PHE A 119 -1.48 24.28 25.86
CA PHE A 119 -0.71 23.42 26.76
C PHE A 119 0.75 23.28 26.33
N SER A 120 1.29 24.26 25.61
CA SER A 120 2.68 24.30 25.18
C SER A 120 3.65 24.13 26.36
N GLY A 121 4.37 23.01 26.38
CA GLY A 121 5.35 22.66 27.40
C GLY A 121 5.14 21.31 28.09
N GLN A 122 4.02 20.61 27.82
CA GLN A 122 3.81 19.25 28.29
C GLN A 122 3.55 18.31 27.11
N THR A 123 4.27 17.20 27.03
CA THR A 123 3.97 16.13 26.09
C THR A 123 2.67 15.49 26.51
N ILE A 124 1.57 15.83 25.83
CA ILE A 124 0.27 15.20 26.08
C ILE A 124 0.22 13.94 25.22
N THR A 125 0.42 12.79 25.84
CA THR A 125 0.15 11.50 25.21
C THR A 125 -1.34 11.25 25.21
N LEU A 126 -2.03 11.60 24.12
CA LEU A 126 -3.43 11.24 23.93
C LEU A 126 -3.51 9.77 23.51
N LYS A 127 -3.77 8.87 24.45
CA LYS A 127 -4.10 7.48 24.16
C LYS A 127 -5.52 7.43 23.61
N TRP A 128 -5.66 7.25 22.30
CA TRP A 128 -6.94 7.02 21.67
C TRP A 128 -7.14 5.52 21.50
N LEU A 129 -8.13 4.97 22.20
CA LEU A 129 -8.64 3.60 22.00
C LEU A 129 -9.55 3.57 20.76
N SER A 130 -9.06 3.98 19.62
CA SER A 130 -9.81 3.92 18.37
C SER A 130 -9.33 2.74 17.53
N PRO A 131 -10.25 1.99 16.90
CA PRO A 131 -9.84 0.93 15.98
C PRO A 131 -8.98 1.50 14.86
N VAL A 132 -7.82 0.90 14.63
CA VAL A 132 -6.94 1.31 13.54
C VAL A 132 -7.39 0.59 12.27
N TYR A 133 -7.94 1.34 11.31
CA TYR A 133 -8.33 0.81 10.01
C TYR A 133 -7.13 0.76 9.07
N TRP A 134 -6.90 -0.42 8.51
CA TRP A 134 -5.82 -0.69 7.55
C TRP A 134 -6.31 -0.86 6.12
N GLY A 135 -7.62 -0.96 5.92
CA GLY A 135 -8.22 -1.14 4.63
C GLY A 135 -9.62 -1.75 4.71
N PHE A 136 -10.10 -2.23 3.58
CA PHE A 136 -11.43 -2.81 3.46
C PHE A 136 -11.50 -3.83 2.32
N LEU A 137 -12.55 -4.66 2.38
CA LEU A 137 -12.89 -5.64 1.36
C LEU A 137 -14.27 -5.33 0.78
N LEU A 138 -14.33 -5.23 -0.54
CA LEU A 138 -15.55 -5.05 -1.33
C LEU A 138 -15.79 -6.27 -2.21
N THR A 139 -17.05 -6.53 -2.54
CA THR A 139 -17.44 -7.50 -3.57
C THR A 139 -18.59 -7.00 -4.41
N SER A 140 -18.61 -7.40 -5.69
CA SER A 140 -19.69 -7.21 -6.64
C SER A 140 -20.01 -8.55 -7.32
N ASP A 141 -20.91 -8.56 -8.29
CA ASP A 141 -21.21 -9.77 -9.08
C ASP A 141 -20.07 -10.16 -10.04
N SER A 142 -19.15 -9.25 -10.34
CA SER A 142 -18.09 -9.48 -11.33
C SER A 142 -16.69 -9.66 -10.73
N HIS A 143 -16.39 -9.04 -9.61
CA HIS A 143 -15.10 -9.14 -8.95
C HIS A 143 -15.11 -8.56 -7.53
N SER A 144 -14.07 -8.88 -6.77
CA SER A 144 -13.85 -8.38 -5.42
C SER A 144 -12.60 -7.52 -5.34
N ILE A 145 -12.54 -6.59 -4.38
CA ILE A 145 -11.44 -5.64 -4.18
C ILE A 145 -11.04 -5.63 -2.71
N LEU A 146 -9.78 -5.96 -2.43
CA LEU A 146 -9.15 -5.79 -1.14
C LEU A 146 -8.12 -4.68 -1.22
N VAL A 147 -8.23 -3.69 -0.34
CA VAL A 147 -7.32 -2.55 -0.33
C VAL A 147 -6.65 -2.39 1.01
N PHE A 148 -5.36 -2.07 0.97
CA PHE A 148 -4.58 -1.61 2.13
C PHE A 148 -4.20 -0.14 1.96
N ARG A 149 -4.38 0.64 3.04
CA ARG A 149 -4.01 2.04 3.07
C ARG A 149 -2.50 2.26 3.12
N GLY A 150 -2.05 3.39 2.58
CA GLY A 150 -0.72 3.93 2.84
C GLY A 150 -0.63 4.73 4.14
N THR A 151 0.56 5.24 4.43
CA THR A 151 0.75 6.24 5.49
C THR A 151 0.46 7.64 4.97
N GLN A 152 0.14 8.55 5.88
CA GLN A 152 0.06 9.98 5.57
C GLN A 152 1.36 10.72 5.87
N ARG A 153 2.30 10.06 6.51
CA ARG A 153 3.62 10.64 6.79
C ARG A 153 4.41 10.61 5.48
N GLY A 154 4.70 11.77 4.94
CA GLY A 154 5.53 11.92 3.74
C GLY A 154 6.89 11.23 3.88
N THR A 155 7.97 11.91 3.62
CA THR A 155 9.33 11.35 3.58
C THR A 155 9.86 10.74 4.90
N GLU A 156 9.23 10.98 6.06
CA GLU A 156 9.75 10.52 7.36
C GLU A 156 9.73 8.99 7.53
N TRP A 157 8.72 8.28 6.97
CA TRP A 157 8.75 6.82 7.03
C TRP A 157 9.82 6.21 6.12
N VAL A 158 10.30 6.98 5.15
CA VAL A 158 11.42 6.61 4.26
C VAL A 158 12.69 6.34 5.06
N GLU A 159 12.90 7.07 6.16
CA GLU A 159 14.02 6.81 7.08
C GLU A 159 13.81 5.54 7.92
N THR A 160 12.57 5.14 8.16
CA THR A 160 12.21 3.90 8.86
C THR A 160 12.48 2.65 8.00
N ILE A 161 12.66 2.79 6.69
CA ILE A 161 13.05 1.69 5.76
C ILE A 161 14.50 1.19 5.97
N ARG A 162 15.20 1.63 6.99
CA ARG A 162 16.46 1.02 7.42
C ARG A 162 16.29 -0.33 8.16
N ALA A 163 15.06 -0.80 8.33
CA ALA A 163 14.79 -2.07 8.97
C ALA A 163 15.35 -3.24 8.13
N GLY A 164 16.00 -4.17 8.81
CA GLY A 164 16.56 -5.37 8.19
C GLY A 164 15.50 -6.28 7.55
N GLN A 165 15.95 -7.39 6.99
CA GLN A 165 15.09 -8.46 6.49
C GLN A 165 14.82 -9.51 7.57
N VAL A 166 13.67 -10.16 7.49
CA VAL A 166 13.31 -11.33 8.28
C VAL A 166 12.84 -12.44 7.32
N PRO A 167 13.00 -13.73 7.72
CA PRO A 167 12.46 -14.82 6.93
C PRO A 167 10.97 -14.62 6.67
N ALA A 168 10.57 -14.68 5.42
CA ALA A 168 9.20 -14.45 5.00
C ALA A 168 8.21 -15.43 5.66
N ARG A 169 8.66 -16.66 5.99
CA ARG A 169 7.88 -17.67 6.75
C ARG A 169 7.44 -17.21 8.14
N GLU A 170 8.05 -16.19 8.73
CA GLU A 170 7.62 -15.62 10.01
C GLU A 170 6.33 -14.83 9.90
N VAL A 171 6.03 -14.34 8.70
CA VAL A 171 4.79 -13.60 8.40
C VAL A 171 3.63 -14.54 8.10
N ALA A 172 3.90 -15.60 7.31
CA ALA A 172 2.92 -16.60 6.95
C ALA A 172 3.60 -17.97 6.73
N PRO A 173 3.50 -18.91 7.69
CA PRO A 173 4.38 -20.06 7.81
C PRO A 173 4.40 -21.06 6.66
N LEU A 174 3.42 -21.07 5.76
CA LEU A 174 3.23 -22.19 4.82
C LEU A 174 3.72 -21.97 3.40
N SER A 175 3.94 -20.70 2.95
CA SER A 175 4.17 -20.43 1.53
C SER A 175 5.28 -19.45 1.23
N TYR A 176 5.88 -18.85 2.24
CA TYR A 176 6.86 -17.82 2.02
C TYR A 176 8.29 -18.37 1.98
N THR A 177 8.90 -18.22 0.83
CA THR A 177 10.33 -18.49 0.62
C THR A 177 11.06 -17.15 0.53
N GLY A 178 12.29 -17.08 1.03
CA GLY A 178 13.09 -15.85 1.00
C GLY A 178 12.89 -14.97 2.22
N GLU A 179 13.24 -13.71 2.08
CA GLU A 179 13.25 -12.73 3.16
C GLU A 179 12.54 -11.46 2.73
N VAL A 180 11.83 -10.85 3.67
CA VAL A 180 11.04 -9.64 3.49
C VAL A 180 11.46 -8.56 4.48
N HIS A 181 11.17 -7.32 4.15
CA HIS A 181 11.42 -6.17 5.02
C HIS A 181 10.69 -6.33 6.35
N LYS A 182 11.46 -6.27 7.46
CA LYS A 182 10.97 -6.52 8.81
C LYS A 182 9.76 -5.65 9.18
N GLY A 183 9.79 -4.36 8.85
CA GLY A 183 8.69 -3.44 9.19
C GLY A 183 7.38 -3.82 8.51
N PHE A 184 7.41 -4.19 7.23
CA PHE A 184 6.21 -4.62 6.50
C PHE A 184 5.69 -5.95 7.03
N ALA A 185 6.60 -6.88 7.32
CA ALA A 185 6.29 -8.17 7.93
C ALA A 185 5.58 -8.01 9.27
N THR A 186 6.12 -7.15 10.13
CA THR A 186 5.55 -6.88 11.47
C THR A 186 4.13 -6.33 11.37
N ILE A 187 3.89 -5.36 10.48
CA ILE A 187 2.54 -4.81 10.30
C ILE A 187 1.61 -5.87 9.74
N TYR A 188 2.00 -6.55 8.64
CA TYR A 188 1.11 -7.51 7.99
C TYR A 188 0.81 -8.73 8.86
N SER A 189 1.73 -9.20 9.70
CA SER A 189 1.48 -10.32 10.61
C SER A 189 0.27 -10.10 11.53
N GLN A 190 0.01 -8.84 11.88
CA GLN A 190 -1.15 -8.44 12.68
C GLN A 190 -2.45 -8.36 11.86
N LEU A 191 -2.34 -8.22 10.54
CA LEU A 191 -3.46 -8.09 9.61
C LEU A 191 -3.82 -9.40 8.90
N SER A 192 -2.94 -10.41 8.92
CA SER A 192 -3.14 -11.68 8.19
C SER A 192 -4.44 -12.38 8.61
N GLN A 193 -4.67 -12.58 9.91
CA GLN A 193 -5.85 -13.28 10.38
C GLN A 193 -7.17 -12.60 9.97
N PRO A 194 -7.40 -11.30 10.26
CA PRO A 194 -8.63 -10.64 9.84
C PRO A 194 -8.78 -10.59 8.31
N THR A 195 -7.69 -10.45 7.57
CA THR A 195 -7.71 -10.47 6.09
C THR A 195 -8.17 -11.84 5.58
N ILE A 196 -7.57 -12.92 6.04
CA ILE A 196 -7.94 -14.29 5.63
C ILE A 196 -9.36 -14.63 6.03
N ALA A 197 -9.81 -14.23 7.23
CA ALA A 197 -11.20 -14.43 7.65
C ALA A 197 -12.20 -13.68 6.74
N ALA A 198 -11.85 -12.47 6.31
CA ALA A 198 -12.69 -11.69 5.42
C ALA A 198 -12.79 -12.31 4.01
N VAL A 199 -11.66 -12.66 3.39
CA VAL A 199 -11.66 -13.17 2.01
C VAL A 199 -12.26 -14.56 1.86
N LYS A 200 -12.33 -15.35 2.92
CA LYS A 200 -13.04 -16.64 2.92
C LYS A 200 -14.55 -16.53 2.69
N GLN A 201 -15.10 -15.32 2.78
CA GLN A 201 -16.53 -15.04 2.51
C GLN A 201 -16.81 -14.72 1.04
N LEU A 202 -15.76 -14.63 0.21
CA LEU A 202 -15.89 -14.29 -1.21
C LEU A 202 -16.31 -15.48 -2.06
N ASP A 203 -16.94 -15.16 -3.20
CA ASP A 203 -17.16 -16.12 -4.27
C ASP A 203 -15.81 -16.44 -4.95
N PRO A 204 -15.36 -17.70 -4.93
CA PRO A 204 -14.10 -18.10 -5.56
C PRO A 204 -14.17 -18.15 -7.10
N ALA A 205 -15.34 -17.94 -7.70
CA ALA A 205 -15.50 -17.94 -9.17
C ALA A 205 -15.13 -16.59 -9.82
N ILE A 206 -15.00 -15.53 -9.03
CA ILE A 206 -14.72 -14.19 -9.54
C ILE A 206 -13.33 -13.68 -9.12
N PRO A 207 -12.69 -12.81 -9.92
CA PRO A 207 -11.37 -12.24 -9.59
C PRO A 207 -11.36 -11.48 -8.26
N LEU A 208 -10.25 -11.60 -7.53
CA LEU A 208 -9.94 -10.79 -6.37
C LEU A 208 -8.76 -9.86 -6.68
N TYR A 209 -9.02 -8.57 -6.78
CA TYR A 209 -8.00 -7.56 -6.91
C TYR A 209 -7.52 -7.12 -5.53
N VAL A 210 -6.22 -7.26 -5.28
CA VAL A 210 -5.56 -6.82 -4.06
C VAL A 210 -4.71 -5.60 -4.38
N ALA A 211 -4.93 -4.49 -3.70
CA ALA A 211 -4.26 -3.25 -4.03
C ALA A 211 -3.77 -2.46 -2.82
N GLY A 212 -2.76 -1.62 -3.06
CA GLY A 212 -2.25 -0.69 -2.06
C GLY A 212 -1.34 0.36 -2.67
N HIS A 213 -1.33 1.55 -2.05
CA HIS A 213 -0.48 2.67 -2.40
C HIS A 213 0.54 2.91 -1.29
N SER A 214 1.77 3.26 -1.63
CA SER A 214 2.83 3.58 -0.65
C SER A 214 3.06 2.40 0.31
N LEU A 215 2.96 2.59 1.64
CA LEU A 215 3.01 1.49 2.63
C LEU A 215 1.94 0.42 2.39
N GLY A 216 0.79 0.78 1.83
CA GLY A 216 -0.24 -0.20 1.46
C GLY A 216 0.20 -1.19 0.39
N ALA A 217 1.15 -0.80 -0.48
CA ALA A 217 1.64 -1.67 -1.55
C ALA A 217 2.39 -2.92 -1.02
N PRO A 218 3.36 -2.83 -0.10
CA PRO A 218 3.97 -4.01 0.50
C PRO A 218 2.98 -4.84 1.31
N LEU A 219 2.00 -4.22 2.00
CA LEU A 219 0.96 -4.97 2.71
C LEU A 219 0.07 -5.75 1.74
N ALA A 220 -0.32 -5.15 0.62
CA ALA A 220 -1.06 -5.80 -0.46
C ALA A 220 -0.25 -6.95 -1.08
N THR A 221 1.07 -6.77 -1.26
CA THR A 221 1.97 -7.80 -1.78
C THR A 221 2.01 -9.02 -0.85
N LEU A 222 2.21 -8.80 0.44
CA LEU A 222 2.20 -9.88 1.43
C LEU A 222 0.82 -10.55 1.51
N ALA A 223 -0.26 -9.77 1.50
CA ALA A 223 -1.63 -10.29 1.54
C ALA A 223 -1.96 -11.15 0.32
N ALA A 224 -1.57 -10.74 -0.88
CA ALA A 224 -1.87 -11.48 -2.10
C ALA A 224 -1.30 -12.91 -2.05
N GLN A 225 -0.04 -13.06 -1.64
CA GLN A 225 0.57 -14.38 -1.49
C GLN A 225 -0.04 -15.17 -0.32
N ASP A 226 -0.32 -14.51 0.81
CA ASP A 226 -0.95 -15.15 1.98
C ASP A 226 -2.34 -15.72 1.62
N ILE A 227 -3.15 -14.94 0.88
CA ILE A 227 -4.45 -15.37 0.40
C ILE A 227 -4.32 -16.56 -0.57
N ALA A 228 -3.45 -16.44 -1.59
CA ALA A 228 -3.24 -17.48 -2.57
C ALA A 228 -2.82 -18.82 -1.94
N SER A 229 -2.06 -18.76 -0.84
CA SER A 229 -1.59 -19.94 -0.13
C SER A 229 -2.60 -20.54 0.87
N LYS A 230 -3.29 -19.67 1.63
CA LYS A 230 -4.20 -20.09 2.71
C LYS A 230 -5.64 -20.30 2.27
N VAL A 231 -6.02 -19.79 1.10
CA VAL A 231 -7.35 -19.93 0.51
C VAL A 231 -7.21 -20.50 -0.89
N PRO A 232 -6.93 -21.80 -1.05
CA PRO A 232 -6.62 -22.42 -2.35
C PRO A 232 -7.68 -22.16 -3.43
N ALA A 233 -8.94 -22.03 -3.05
CA ALA A 233 -10.03 -21.71 -3.97
C ALA A 233 -9.89 -20.32 -4.64
N LEU A 234 -9.17 -19.39 -4.01
CA LEU A 234 -8.91 -18.04 -4.56
C LEU A 234 -7.56 -17.93 -5.27
N LYS A 235 -6.70 -18.94 -5.23
CA LYS A 235 -5.32 -18.87 -5.74
C LYS A 235 -5.24 -18.28 -7.15
N ASP A 236 -6.02 -18.80 -8.08
CA ASP A 236 -5.99 -18.40 -9.48
C ASP A 236 -6.78 -17.12 -9.75
N GLN A 237 -7.49 -16.61 -8.75
CA GLN A 237 -8.29 -15.39 -8.82
C GLN A 237 -7.55 -14.15 -8.34
N VAL A 238 -6.47 -14.32 -7.56
CA VAL A 238 -5.73 -13.19 -6.99
C VAL A 238 -4.97 -12.41 -8.07
N ARG A 239 -5.18 -11.10 -8.10
CA ARG A 239 -4.46 -10.14 -8.95
C ARG A 239 -3.97 -8.99 -8.10
N LEU A 240 -2.67 -8.72 -8.16
CA LEU A 240 -2.02 -7.69 -7.34
C LEU A 240 -1.75 -6.42 -8.15
N TYR A 241 -2.20 -5.29 -7.63
CA TYR A 241 -1.93 -3.96 -8.19
C TYR A 241 -1.29 -3.08 -7.11
N THR A 242 -0.03 -2.69 -7.31
CA THR A 242 0.69 -1.83 -6.37
C THR A 242 0.96 -0.46 -6.99
N TYR A 243 0.82 0.59 -6.18
CA TYR A 243 1.03 1.97 -6.59
C TYR A 243 2.08 2.61 -5.69
N ALA A 244 3.07 3.27 -6.28
CA ALA A 244 4.15 3.94 -5.53
C ALA A 244 4.83 3.02 -4.49
N GLY A 245 4.88 1.71 -4.75
CA GLY A 245 5.33 0.73 -3.77
C GLY A 245 6.85 0.66 -3.63
N PRO A 246 7.37 0.61 -2.38
CA PRO A 246 8.76 0.27 -2.13
C PRO A 246 9.04 -1.20 -2.44
N ARG A 247 10.32 -1.58 -2.46
CA ARG A 247 10.75 -2.98 -2.57
C ARG A 247 10.40 -3.75 -1.30
N VAL A 248 9.86 -4.96 -1.45
CA VAL A 248 9.30 -5.72 -0.33
C VAL A 248 10.27 -6.74 0.24
N GLY A 249 11.05 -7.41 -0.60
CA GLY A 249 11.92 -8.48 -0.15
C GLY A 249 13.06 -8.80 -1.12
N ASN A 250 13.73 -9.91 -0.85
CA ASN A 250 14.89 -10.36 -1.61
C ASN A 250 14.50 -11.12 -2.90
N PRO A 251 15.47 -11.45 -3.78
CA PRO A 251 15.21 -12.20 -5.02
C PRO A 251 14.41 -13.49 -4.82
N LYS A 252 14.73 -14.28 -3.80
CA LYS A 252 14.01 -15.53 -3.51
C LYS A 252 12.55 -15.30 -3.17
N PHE A 253 12.26 -14.22 -2.41
CA PHE A 253 10.88 -13.85 -2.13
C PHE A 253 10.14 -13.43 -3.41
N ALA A 254 10.75 -12.57 -4.23
CA ALA A 254 10.12 -12.08 -5.45
C ALA A 254 9.80 -13.22 -6.43
N GLU A 255 10.74 -14.16 -6.64
CA GLU A 255 10.54 -15.32 -7.50
C GLU A 255 9.44 -16.24 -6.97
N ALA A 256 9.47 -16.57 -5.68
CA ALA A 256 8.43 -17.40 -5.06
C ALA A 256 7.05 -16.71 -5.12
N HIS A 257 6.99 -15.39 -4.85
CA HIS A 257 5.75 -14.63 -4.95
C HIS A 257 5.16 -14.69 -6.36
N SER A 258 5.97 -14.54 -7.40
CA SER A 258 5.49 -14.57 -8.79
C SER A 258 4.89 -15.92 -9.20
N GLN A 259 5.29 -17.03 -8.55
CA GLN A 259 4.69 -18.35 -8.75
C GLN A 259 3.31 -18.47 -8.07
N TRP A 260 3.11 -17.81 -6.94
CA TRP A 260 1.84 -17.81 -6.23
C TRP A 260 0.84 -16.81 -6.82
N VAL A 261 1.33 -15.63 -7.24
CA VAL A 261 0.53 -14.51 -7.74
C VAL A 261 1.17 -13.98 -9.03
N PRO A 262 1.06 -14.72 -10.15
CA PRO A 262 1.68 -14.30 -11.41
C PRO A 262 1.09 -12.99 -11.95
N ASN A 263 -0.21 -12.73 -11.73
CA ASN A 263 -0.89 -11.53 -12.17
C ASN A 263 -0.63 -10.35 -11.20
N SER A 264 0.61 -9.87 -11.19
CA SER A 264 1.08 -8.78 -10.35
C SER A 264 1.56 -7.60 -11.20
N TYR A 265 1.05 -6.41 -10.91
CA TYR A 265 1.35 -5.18 -11.65
C TYR A 265 1.84 -4.10 -10.71
N ARG A 266 2.87 -3.41 -11.14
CA ARG A 266 3.53 -2.35 -10.39
C ARG A 266 3.43 -1.03 -11.13
N VAL A 267 2.55 -0.14 -10.64
CA VAL A 267 2.34 1.20 -11.20
C VAL A 267 3.22 2.20 -10.44
N PHE A 268 4.07 2.92 -11.14
CA PHE A 268 4.95 3.88 -10.49
C PHE A 268 5.28 5.09 -11.36
N ASN A 269 5.46 6.23 -10.68
CA ASN A 269 5.95 7.47 -11.27
C ASN A 269 7.48 7.47 -11.24
N LEU A 270 8.12 7.70 -12.37
CA LEU A 270 9.59 7.76 -12.47
C LEU A 270 10.20 8.90 -11.63
N ALA A 271 9.42 9.92 -11.30
CA ALA A 271 9.83 11.04 -10.46
C ALA A 271 9.57 10.79 -8.95
N ASP A 272 8.91 9.69 -8.57
CA ASP A 272 8.63 9.33 -7.18
C ASP A 272 9.83 8.58 -6.57
N PRO A 273 10.44 9.09 -5.49
CA PRO A 273 11.58 8.40 -4.85
C PRO A 273 11.18 7.14 -4.08
N THR A 274 9.92 6.98 -3.68
CA THR A 274 9.48 5.86 -2.83
C THR A 274 9.71 4.49 -3.46
N PRO A 275 9.44 4.25 -4.76
CA PRO A 275 9.75 2.99 -5.41
C PRO A 275 11.25 2.64 -5.46
N LEU A 276 12.13 3.62 -5.22
CA LEU A 276 13.57 3.37 -5.15
C LEU A 276 14.03 2.80 -3.81
N LEU A 277 13.13 2.72 -2.83
CA LEU A 277 13.41 2.31 -1.46
C LEU A 277 12.88 0.90 -1.14
N PRO A 278 13.53 0.18 -0.24
CA PRO A 278 14.94 0.33 0.12
C PRO A 278 15.82 0.30 -1.14
N PRO A 279 17.07 0.85 -1.11
CA PRO A 279 18.02 0.62 -2.19
C PRO A 279 18.17 -0.88 -2.50
N ILE A 280 18.53 -1.23 -3.75
CA ILE A 280 18.68 -2.64 -4.15
C ILE A 280 19.66 -3.37 -3.25
N VAL A 281 20.73 -2.70 -2.81
CA VAL A 281 21.70 -3.24 -1.87
C VAL A 281 21.79 -2.33 -0.65
N VAL A 282 21.63 -2.90 0.54
CA VAL A 282 21.78 -2.22 1.85
C VAL A 282 22.64 -3.12 2.74
N GLY A 283 23.95 -2.84 2.83
CA GLY A 283 24.91 -3.75 3.45
C GLY A 283 24.92 -5.09 2.70
N ASP A 284 24.66 -6.19 3.41
CA ASP A 284 24.57 -7.53 2.82
C ASP A 284 23.16 -7.90 2.36
N LEU A 285 22.18 -6.99 2.53
CA LEU A 285 20.79 -7.23 2.17
C LEU A 285 20.51 -6.79 0.74
N VAL A 286 19.74 -7.60 0.02
CA VAL A 286 19.29 -7.31 -1.34
C VAL A 286 17.78 -7.19 -1.37
N TYR A 287 17.29 -6.10 -1.99
CA TYR A 287 15.87 -5.83 -2.19
C TYR A 287 15.57 -5.69 -3.67
N VAL A 288 14.51 -6.33 -4.13
CA VAL A 288 14.08 -6.28 -5.53
C VAL A 288 12.59 -5.98 -5.67
N HIS A 289 12.21 -5.51 -6.84
CA HIS A 289 10.81 -5.39 -7.22
C HIS A 289 10.28 -6.70 -7.79
N LEU A 290 8.96 -6.86 -7.73
CA LEU A 290 8.21 -7.93 -8.37
C LEU A 290 6.99 -7.35 -9.11
N GLY A 291 6.44 -8.14 -10.04
CA GLY A 291 5.31 -7.72 -10.87
C GLY A 291 5.76 -7.03 -12.17
N GLU A 292 4.81 -6.93 -13.11
CA GLU A 292 5.00 -6.24 -14.38
C GLU A 292 4.94 -4.73 -14.19
N ASP A 293 5.86 -4.01 -14.83
CA ASP A 293 6.00 -2.57 -14.69
C ASP A 293 5.02 -1.81 -15.58
N TRP A 294 4.31 -0.86 -14.97
CA TRP A 294 3.57 0.17 -15.66
C TRP A 294 4.05 1.54 -15.16
N ALA A 295 4.98 2.13 -15.90
CA ALA A 295 5.65 3.38 -15.52
C ALA A 295 5.02 4.58 -16.20
N PHE A 296 4.98 5.71 -15.50
CA PHE A 296 4.64 7.01 -16.05
C PHE A 296 5.55 8.10 -15.49
N THR A 297 5.50 9.28 -16.07
CA THR A 297 6.23 10.46 -15.58
C THR A 297 5.28 11.63 -15.42
N THR A 298 5.33 12.30 -14.28
CA THR A 298 4.72 13.62 -14.09
C THR A 298 5.82 14.65 -13.88
N SER A 299 5.68 15.83 -14.50
CA SER A 299 6.66 16.91 -14.43
C SER A 299 6.22 18.07 -13.53
N ASN A 300 5.04 17.98 -12.92
CA ASN A 300 4.42 19.09 -12.20
C ASN A 300 4.57 18.91 -10.67
N GLY A 301 5.10 19.93 -10.01
CA GLY A 301 5.16 20.01 -8.56
C GLY A 301 6.55 19.72 -7.95
N ASP A 302 6.59 19.65 -6.64
CA ASP A 302 7.78 19.28 -5.88
C ASP A 302 7.90 17.73 -5.75
N ILE A 303 9.02 17.26 -5.18
CA ILE A 303 9.32 15.84 -5.03
C ILE A 303 8.21 15.11 -4.23
N GLY A 304 7.62 15.76 -3.23
CA GLY A 304 6.55 15.17 -2.41
C GLY A 304 5.27 14.93 -3.19
N THR A 305 4.93 15.81 -4.12
CA THR A 305 3.70 15.70 -4.93
C THR A 305 3.74 14.52 -5.88
N HIS A 306 4.91 14.05 -6.30
CA HIS A 306 5.07 12.89 -7.18
C HIS A 306 4.61 11.58 -6.55
N HIS A 307 4.55 11.52 -5.22
CA HIS A 307 4.13 10.36 -4.45
C HIS A 307 2.63 10.32 -4.11
N TYR A 308 1.90 11.42 -4.25
CA TYR A 308 0.51 11.49 -3.80
C TYR A 308 -0.42 10.58 -4.62
N VAL A 309 -1.40 9.96 -3.95
CA VAL A 309 -2.47 9.18 -4.59
C VAL A 309 -3.16 9.99 -5.69
N SER A 310 -3.36 11.30 -5.50
CA SER A 310 -3.98 12.19 -6.50
C SER A 310 -3.16 12.25 -7.79
N THR A 311 -1.84 12.29 -7.71
CA THR A 311 -0.93 12.27 -8.88
C THR A 311 -1.06 10.96 -9.65
N TYR A 312 -1.07 9.84 -8.95
CA TYR A 312 -1.28 8.51 -9.54
C TYR A 312 -2.66 8.38 -10.17
N ARG A 313 -3.71 8.84 -9.49
CA ARG A 313 -5.08 8.89 -10.05
C ARG A 313 -5.11 9.68 -11.36
N GLN A 314 -4.57 10.88 -11.34
CA GLN A 314 -4.55 11.73 -12.53
C GLN A 314 -3.80 11.06 -13.70
N ALA A 315 -2.65 10.44 -13.45
CA ALA A 315 -1.89 9.75 -14.48
C ALA A 315 -2.63 8.52 -15.06
N ILE A 316 -3.32 7.77 -14.20
CA ILE A 316 -4.10 6.59 -14.61
C ILE A 316 -5.37 7.01 -15.35
N ASP A 317 -6.04 8.10 -14.94
CA ASP A 317 -7.24 8.62 -15.57
C ASP A 317 -6.97 9.29 -16.92
N GLN A 318 -5.83 9.99 -17.05
CA GLN A 318 -5.42 10.61 -18.31
C GLN A 318 -4.83 9.56 -19.26
N GLU A 319 -5.19 9.65 -20.54
CA GLU A 319 -4.40 9.00 -21.60
C GLU A 319 -3.09 9.78 -21.77
N LEU A 320 -2.13 9.50 -20.93
CA LEU A 320 -0.77 9.86 -21.25
C LEU A 320 -0.38 8.98 -22.43
N GLU A 321 -0.07 9.62 -23.57
CA GLU A 321 0.48 8.95 -24.74
C GLU A 321 1.58 8.02 -24.24
N THR A 322 1.35 6.74 -24.38
CA THR A 322 2.32 5.71 -24.03
C THR A 322 3.55 5.99 -24.87
N LEU A 323 4.61 6.43 -24.24
CA LEU A 323 5.93 6.32 -24.81
C LEU A 323 6.22 4.82 -24.95
N GLN A 324 5.72 4.24 -26.03
CA GLN A 324 6.23 2.97 -26.52
C GLN A 324 7.67 3.23 -26.97
N ARG A 325 8.59 2.79 -26.13
CA ARG A 325 9.97 2.56 -26.55
C ARG A 325 10.44 1.22 -26.07
#